data_6517076565d640595600912450f18e22
#
_entry.id   6517076565d640595600912450f18e22
#
_cell.length_a   1.000
_cell.length_b   1.000
_cell.length_c   1.000
_cell.angle_alpha   90.00
_cell.angle_beta   90.00
_cell.angle_gamma   90.00
#
_symmetry.space_group_name_H-M   'P 1'
#
loop_
_entity.id
_entity.type
_entity.pdbx_description
1 polymer ?
#
loop_
_entity_poly.entity_id
_entity_poly.type
_entity_poly.pdbx_seq_one_letter_code
_entity_poly.pdbx_strand_id
1 'polypeptide(L)'
;VTDPLRIEIDKIWHLACPASPVHYQFNPIKTTKTSFMGTYNMLGLAKRVGAKFLLASTSEIYGDPEEHPQTESYRGSVNTTGIRSCYDEGKRIAETLSSDYQRLHGVDIRIMRIFNTYGPNMRFDDGRVVSNFIVQALKNKKITLYGDGEQTRSFCYVDDLIRGMILLMESNYQKPMNI
;
A
#
# COMPACT_ATOMS: atom_id res chain seq x y z
N VAL A 1 -16.31 2.32 -6.62
CA VAL A 1 -17.44 3.23 -6.31
C VAL A 1 -17.64 4.10 -7.53
N THR A 2 -18.75 3.90 -8.23
CA THR A 2 -19.10 4.66 -9.46
C THR A 2 -19.95 5.88 -9.15
N ASP A 3 -20.73 5.84 -8.06
CA ASP A 3 -21.60 6.92 -7.65
C ASP A 3 -20.99 7.73 -6.50
N PRO A 4 -21.22 9.05 -6.46
CA PRO A 4 -20.73 9.90 -5.38
C PRO A 4 -21.36 9.48 -4.04
N LEU A 5 -20.52 9.19 -3.04
CA LEU A 5 -20.97 8.95 -1.68
C LEU A 5 -21.49 10.28 -1.05
N ARG A 6 -22.72 10.28 -0.56
CA ARG A 6 -23.32 11.42 0.13
C ARG A 6 -23.26 11.21 1.64
N ILE A 7 -22.05 11.29 2.19
CA ILE A 7 -21.78 11.15 3.63
C ILE A 7 -20.91 12.33 4.08
N GLU A 8 -21.03 12.70 5.35
CA GLU A 8 -20.17 13.68 6.01
C GLU A 8 -19.24 12.92 6.96
N ILE A 9 -17.94 13.14 6.82
CA ILE A 9 -16.88 12.45 7.57
C ILE A 9 -15.67 13.36 7.75
N ASP A 10 -14.88 13.13 8.80
CA ASP A 10 -13.70 13.93 9.12
C ASP A 10 -12.40 13.29 8.61
N LYS A 11 -12.37 11.97 8.48
CA LYS A 11 -11.16 11.22 8.13
C LYS A 11 -11.47 10.07 7.18
N ILE A 12 -10.61 9.87 6.18
CA ILE A 12 -10.66 8.75 5.24
C ILE A 12 -9.39 7.93 5.35
N TRP A 13 -9.52 6.67 5.73
CA TRP A 13 -8.45 5.68 5.73
C TRP A 13 -8.57 4.85 4.45
N HIS A 14 -7.84 5.21 3.42
CA HIS A 14 -7.94 4.54 2.12
C HIS A 14 -6.99 3.34 2.04
N LEU A 15 -7.49 2.17 2.48
CA LEU A 15 -6.76 0.89 2.50
C LEU A 15 -7.17 -0.04 1.36
N ALA A 16 -8.10 0.36 0.51
CA ALA A 16 -8.75 -0.51 -0.47
C ALA A 16 -7.85 -0.79 -1.68
N CYS A 17 -7.21 -1.95 -1.67
CA CYS A 17 -6.57 -2.56 -2.84
C CYS A 17 -6.22 -4.02 -2.51
N PRO A 18 -6.31 -4.97 -3.45
CA PRO A 18 -5.68 -6.28 -3.29
C PRO A 18 -4.18 -6.08 -3.10
N ALA A 19 -3.60 -6.64 -2.04
CA ALA A 19 -2.22 -6.33 -1.63
C ALA A 19 -1.28 -7.55 -1.62
N SER A 20 -1.76 -8.77 -1.86
CA SER A 20 -0.89 -9.93 -2.02
C SER A 20 -0.76 -10.33 -3.49
N PRO A 21 0.40 -10.87 -3.94
CA PRO A 21 0.63 -11.26 -5.32
C PRO A 21 -0.46 -12.17 -5.89
N VAL A 22 -0.90 -13.16 -5.14
CA VAL A 22 -1.96 -14.09 -5.55
C VAL A 22 -3.28 -13.36 -5.83
N HIS A 23 -3.62 -12.34 -5.04
CA HIS A 23 -4.89 -11.63 -5.16
C HIS A 23 -4.85 -10.52 -6.22
N TYR A 24 -3.78 -9.70 -6.28
CA TYR A 24 -3.74 -8.60 -7.24
C TYR A 24 -3.47 -9.08 -8.68
N GLN A 25 -2.80 -10.23 -8.86
CA GLN A 25 -2.58 -10.84 -10.18
C GLN A 25 -3.78 -11.63 -10.69
N PHE A 26 -4.69 -12.07 -9.81
CA PHE A 26 -5.90 -12.79 -10.23
C PHE A 26 -6.78 -11.97 -11.18
N ASN A 27 -6.91 -10.67 -10.93
CA ASN A 27 -7.59 -9.74 -11.83
C ASN A 27 -6.83 -8.40 -11.88
N PRO A 28 -5.79 -8.31 -12.71
CA PRO A 28 -4.90 -7.14 -12.74
C PRO A 28 -5.62 -5.86 -13.16
N ILE A 29 -6.58 -5.94 -14.08
CA ILE A 29 -7.39 -4.79 -14.51
C ILE A 29 -8.22 -4.25 -13.34
N LYS A 30 -8.84 -5.13 -12.55
CA LYS A 30 -9.58 -4.73 -11.35
C LYS A 30 -8.65 -4.08 -10.33
N THR A 31 -7.46 -4.63 -10.12
CA THR A 31 -6.46 -4.08 -9.21
C THR A 31 -6.08 -2.65 -9.60
N THR A 32 -5.72 -2.43 -10.86
CA THR A 32 -5.40 -1.09 -11.38
C THR A 32 -6.57 -0.12 -11.21
N LYS A 33 -7.79 -0.54 -11.59
CA LYS A 33 -9.00 0.28 -11.41
C LYS A 33 -9.27 0.62 -9.95
N THR A 34 -9.09 -0.33 -9.03
CA THR A 34 -9.29 -0.09 -7.60
C THR A 34 -8.30 0.94 -7.08
N SER A 35 -7.03 0.82 -7.44
CA SER A 35 -6.00 1.78 -7.04
C SER A 35 -6.25 3.18 -7.61
N PHE A 36 -6.53 3.30 -8.92
CA PHE A 36 -6.74 4.58 -9.58
C PHE A 36 -8.11 5.19 -9.26
N MET A 37 -9.19 4.52 -9.68
CA MET A 37 -10.56 5.05 -9.55
C MET A 37 -11.01 5.12 -8.09
N GLY A 38 -10.61 4.14 -7.27
CA GLY A 38 -10.89 4.16 -5.83
C GLY A 38 -10.26 5.37 -5.16
N THR A 39 -8.98 5.62 -5.42
CA THR A 39 -8.27 6.80 -4.88
C THR A 39 -8.89 8.09 -5.41
N TYR A 40 -9.14 8.20 -6.71
CA TYR A 40 -9.76 9.38 -7.33
C TYR A 40 -11.10 9.74 -6.68
N ASN A 41 -11.98 8.74 -6.51
CA ASN A 41 -13.30 8.96 -5.92
C ASN A 41 -13.23 9.35 -4.43
N MET A 42 -12.30 8.72 -3.67
CA MET A 42 -12.12 9.03 -2.25
C MET A 42 -11.48 10.41 -2.04
N LEU A 43 -10.57 10.82 -2.91
CA LEU A 43 -10.01 12.19 -2.91
C LEU A 43 -11.08 13.24 -3.27
N GLY A 44 -11.95 12.92 -4.22
CA GLY A 44 -13.11 13.76 -4.53
C GLY A 44 -14.05 13.94 -3.33
N LEU A 45 -14.29 12.85 -2.59
CA LEU A 45 -15.04 12.91 -1.34
C LEU A 45 -14.31 13.76 -0.28
N ALA A 46 -13.02 13.49 -0.04
CA ALA A 46 -12.20 14.24 0.92
C ALA A 46 -12.24 15.75 0.63
N LYS A 47 -12.05 16.14 -0.64
CA LYS A 47 -12.16 17.53 -1.08
C LYS A 47 -13.53 18.13 -0.77
N ARG A 48 -14.61 17.39 -1.06
CA ARG A 48 -15.98 17.89 -0.87
C ARG A 48 -16.32 18.15 0.60
N VAL A 49 -15.90 17.26 1.51
CA VAL A 49 -16.27 17.33 2.94
C VAL A 49 -15.17 17.92 3.83
N GLY A 50 -14.01 18.27 3.28
CA GLY A 50 -12.87 18.77 4.07
C GLY A 50 -12.20 17.72 4.94
N ALA A 51 -12.34 16.42 4.61
CA ALA A 51 -11.78 15.35 5.40
C ALA A 51 -10.26 15.20 5.23
N LYS A 52 -9.56 14.82 6.29
CA LYS A 52 -8.20 14.27 6.20
C LYS A 52 -8.20 12.96 5.43
N PHE A 53 -7.20 12.75 4.59
CA PHE A 53 -7.08 11.56 3.78
C PHE A 53 -5.74 10.86 3.99
N LEU A 54 -5.76 9.58 4.37
CA LEU A 54 -4.57 8.74 4.44
C LEU A 54 -4.62 7.68 3.35
N LEU A 55 -3.60 7.67 2.50
CA LEU A 55 -3.35 6.63 1.50
C LEU A 55 -2.45 5.56 2.08
N ALA A 56 -2.92 4.32 2.15
CA ALA A 56 -2.06 3.15 2.33
C ALA A 56 -1.37 2.85 1.00
N SER A 57 -0.18 3.42 0.83
CA SER A 57 0.75 3.08 -0.23
C SER A 57 1.60 1.87 0.16
N THR A 58 2.71 1.62 -0.50
CA THR A 58 3.50 0.40 -0.37
C THR A 58 4.96 0.65 -0.71
N SER A 59 5.86 -0.21 -0.20
CA SER A 59 7.26 -0.27 -0.66
C SER A 59 7.38 -0.67 -2.14
N GLU A 60 6.37 -1.30 -2.72
CA GLU A 60 6.39 -1.73 -4.13
C GLU A 60 6.42 -0.56 -5.13
N ILE A 61 6.18 0.67 -4.68
CA ILE A 61 6.37 1.89 -5.50
C ILE A 61 7.84 2.11 -5.87
N TYR A 62 8.75 1.45 -5.15
CA TYR A 62 10.19 1.47 -5.43
C TYR A 62 10.62 0.43 -6.48
N GLY A 63 9.77 -0.55 -6.81
CA GLY A 63 10.04 -1.59 -7.80
C GLY A 63 11.18 -2.51 -7.40
N ASP A 64 12.13 -2.72 -8.32
CA ASP A 64 13.41 -3.40 -8.09
C ASP A 64 14.45 -2.35 -7.64
N PRO A 65 14.59 -2.08 -6.34
CA PRO A 65 15.36 -0.94 -5.88
C PRO A 65 16.87 -1.18 -6.00
N GLU A 66 17.58 -0.16 -6.46
CA GLU A 66 19.05 -0.12 -6.52
C GLU A 66 19.66 0.43 -5.21
N GLU A 67 18.83 1.03 -4.34
CA GLU A 67 19.22 1.60 -3.05
C GLU A 67 18.66 0.78 -1.89
N HIS A 68 19.49 0.46 -0.90
CA HIS A 68 19.12 -0.25 0.33
C HIS A 68 19.79 0.36 1.56
N PRO A 69 19.03 0.78 2.59
CA PRO A 69 17.56 0.87 2.64
C PRO A 69 17.00 1.99 1.75
N GLN A 70 15.77 1.82 1.25
CA GLN A 70 15.11 2.85 0.45
C GLN A 70 14.71 4.03 1.34
N THR A 71 15.09 5.23 0.90
CA THR A 71 14.62 6.49 1.51
C THR A 71 13.37 7.00 0.79
N GLU A 72 12.59 7.87 1.43
CA GLU A 72 11.38 8.44 0.82
C GLU A 72 11.67 9.31 -0.40
N SER A 73 12.90 9.80 -0.55
CA SER A 73 13.37 10.58 -1.71
C SER A 73 13.73 9.72 -2.91
N TYR A 74 13.97 8.42 -2.72
CA TYR A 74 14.29 7.50 -3.80
C TYR A 74 13.10 7.33 -4.75
N ARG A 75 13.32 7.49 -6.06
CA ARG A 75 12.25 7.46 -7.06
C ARG A 75 11.83 6.06 -7.49
N GLY A 76 12.66 5.07 -7.24
CA GLY A 76 12.42 3.68 -7.58
C GLY A 76 12.75 3.32 -9.03
N SER A 77 12.73 2.00 -9.29
CA SER A 77 12.94 1.36 -10.59
C SER A 77 11.79 0.39 -10.85
N VAL A 78 10.71 0.88 -11.48
CA VAL A 78 9.47 0.10 -11.69
C VAL A 78 9.34 -0.29 -13.16
N ASN A 79 9.04 -1.58 -13.40
CA ASN A 79 8.69 -2.07 -14.72
C ASN A 79 7.21 -1.79 -15.01
N THR A 80 6.91 -0.98 -16.01
CA THR A 80 5.55 -0.57 -16.36
C THR A 80 4.71 -1.67 -17.04
N THR A 81 5.33 -2.72 -17.55
CA THR A 81 4.69 -3.80 -18.32
C THR A 81 4.82 -5.18 -17.68
N GLY A 82 5.41 -5.27 -16.49
CA GLY A 82 5.56 -6.53 -15.76
C GLY A 82 4.25 -7.05 -15.17
N ILE A 83 4.24 -8.31 -14.75
CA ILE A 83 3.04 -8.94 -14.17
C ILE A 83 2.58 -8.31 -12.86
N ARG A 84 3.46 -7.56 -12.17
CA ARG A 84 3.17 -6.83 -10.92
C ARG A 84 2.74 -5.38 -11.16
N SER A 85 2.92 -4.85 -12.38
CA SER A 85 2.72 -3.44 -12.69
C SER A 85 1.30 -2.95 -12.40
N CYS A 86 0.30 -3.82 -12.44
CA CYS A 86 -1.07 -3.48 -12.04
C CYS A 86 -1.17 -2.99 -10.59
N TYR A 87 -0.31 -3.50 -9.71
CA TYR A 87 -0.23 -3.07 -8.32
C TYR A 87 0.76 -1.92 -8.13
N ASP A 88 1.98 -2.09 -8.62
CA ASP A 88 3.08 -1.14 -8.44
C ASP A 88 2.73 0.23 -9.05
N GLU A 89 2.38 0.27 -10.33
CA GLU A 89 1.94 1.51 -11.00
C GLU A 89 0.59 2.01 -10.49
N GLY A 90 -0.31 1.09 -10.10
CA GLY A 90 -1.56 1.45 -9.46
C GLY A 90 -1.37 2.25 -8.17
N LYS A 91 -0.39 1.87 -7.33
CA LYS A 91 -0.04 2.60 -6.11
C LYS A 91 0.75 3.88 -6.41
N ARG A 92 1.61 3.89 -7.41
CA ARG A 92 2.33 5.09 -7.85
C ARG A 92 1.36 6.18 -8.33
N ILE A 93 0.40 5.84 -9.17
CA ILE A 93 -0.62 6.81 -9.63
C ILE A 93 -1.52 7.29 -8.48
N ALA A 94 -1.81 6.45 -7.49
CA ALA A 94 -2.55 6.85 -6.30
C ALA A 94 -1.78 7.91 -5.48
N GLU A 95 -0.46 7.78 -5.30
CA GLU A 95 0.38 8.81 -4.68
C GLU A 95 0.40 10.11 -5.50
N THR A 96 0.52 10.00 -6.83
CA THR A 96 0.48 11.17 -7.73
C THR A 96 -0.82 11.93 -7.58
N LEU A 97 -1.97 11.24 -7.66
CA LEU A 97 -3.29 11.85 -7.47
C LEU A 97 -3.41 12.53 -6.10
N SER A 98 -2.97 11.85 -5.03
CA SER A 98 -3.02 12.40 -3.68
C SER A 98 -2.21 13.71 -3.59
N SER A 99 -1.01 13.71 -4.15
CA SER A 99 -0.15 14.90 -4.19
C SER A 99 -0.74 16.04 -5.02
N ASP A 100 -1.41 15.72 -6.14
CA ASP A 100 -2.06 16.71 -6.99
C ASP A 100 -3.29 17.32 -6.31
N TYR A 101 -4.11 16.52 -5.63
CA TYR A 101 -5.24 17.02 -4.84
C TYR A 101 -4.79 17.91 -3.68
N GLN A 102 -3.66 17.60 -3.05
CA GLN A 102 -3.04 18.45 -2.05
C GLN A 102 -2.61 19.79 -2.65
N ARG A 103 -1.85 19.77 -3.76
CA ARG A 103 -1.32 20.99 -4.39
C ARG A 103 -2.40 21.90 -4.97
N LEU A 104 -3.41 21.30 -5.63
CA LEU A 104 -4.43 22.06 -6.35
C LEU A 104 -5.64 22.42 -5.50
N HIS A 105 -5.96 21.61 -4.51
CA HIS A 105 -7.21 21.73 -3.77
C HIS A 105 -7.04 21.85 -2.26
N GLY A 106 -5.81 21.79 -1.77
CA GLY A 106 -5.51 21.89 -0.33
C GLY A 106 -6.05 20.73 0.51
N VAL A 107 -6.32 19.57 -0.09
CA VAL A 107 -6.75 18.39 0.66
C VAL A 107 -5.65 17.95 1.63
N ASP A 108 -6.01 17.71 2.88
CA ASP A 108 -5.05 17.34 3.93
C ASP A 108 -4.67 15.86 3.82
N ILE A 109 -3.55 15.59 3.11
CA ILE A 109 -3.11 14.25 2.69
C ILE A 109 -2.03 13.68 3.63
N ARG A 110 -2.11 12.36 3.86
CA ARG A 110 -1.03 11.52 4.43
C ARG A 110 -0.77 10.36 3.48
N ILE A 111 0.49 10.07 3.20
CA ILE A 111 0.91 8.94 2.37
C ILE A 111 1.80 8.05 3.21
N MET A 112 1.39 6.80 3.42
CA MET A 112 2.13 5.80 4.18
C MET A 112 2.61 4.68 3.25
N ARG A 113 3.91 4.55 3.06
CA ARG A 113 4.54 3.48 2.28
C ARG A 113 4.82 2.29 3.18
N ILE A 114 3.91 1.32 3.14
CA ILE A 114 3.91 0.16 4.02
C ILE A 114 4.87 -0.89 3.45
N PHE A 115 5.80 -1.35 4.28
CA PHE A 115 6.68 -2.48 3.99
C PHE A 115 6.01 -3.81 4.41
N ASN A 116 6.81 -4.88 4.58
CA ASN A 116 6.23 -6.19 4.84
C ASN A 116 5.63 -6.27 6.24
N THR A 117 4.32 -6.25 6.32
CA THR A 117 3.59 -6.34 7.58
C THR A 117 3.16 -7.77 7.85
N TYR A 118 3.25 -8.20 9.09
CA TYR A 118 2.81 -9.51 9.56
C TYR A 118 2.06 -9.38 10.89
N GLY A 119 1.27 -10.39 11.24
CA GLY A 119 0.57 -10.43 12.51
C GLY A 119 -0.55 -11.47 12.57
N PRO A 120 -1.28 -11.52 13.69
CA PRO A 120 -2.46 -12.36 13.86
C PRO A 120 -3.52 -12.09 12.77
N ASN A 121 -4.34 -13.10 12.49
CA ASN A 121 -5.40 -13.05 11.48
C ASN A 121 -4.92 -12.89 10.03
N MET A 122 -3.61 -12.95 9.77
CA MET A 122 -3.09 -13.07 8.42
C MET A 122 -3.56 -14.37 7.79
N ARG A 123 -4.09 -14.33 6.58
CA ARG A 123 -4.60 -15.55 5.91
C ARG A 123 -3.48 -16.57 5.76
N PHE A 124 -3.79 -17.84 6.03
CA PHE A 124 -2.83 -18.95 5.90
C PHE A 124 -2.37 -19.19 4.45
N ASP A 125 -3.16 -18.75 3.47
CA ASP A 125 -2.94 -18.86 2.03
C ASP A 125 -2.57 -17.50 1.39
N ASP A 126 -2.10 -16.55 2.18
CA ASP A 126 -1.77 -15.19 1.71
C ASP A 126 -0.63 -15.17 0.68
N GLY A 127 0.26 -16.16 0.71
CA GLY A 127 1.36 -16.29 -0.25
C GLY A 127 2.62 -15.51 0.09
N ARG A 128 2.62 -14.69 1.15
CA ARG A 128 3.81 -13.96 1.61
C ARG A 128 4.66 -14.82 2.54
N VAL A 129 5.95 -14.45 2.66
CA VAL A 129 6.98 -15.29 3.30
C VAL A 129 6.62 -15.70 4.73
N VAL A 130 6.19 -14.80 5.59
CA VAL A 130 5.93 -15.10 7.01
C VAL A 130 4.79 -16.11 7.17
N SER A 131 3.65 -15.88 6.51
CA SER A 131 2.51 -16.82 6.55
C SER A 131 2.87 -18.16 5.95
N ASN A 132 3.59 -18.19 4.80
CA ASN A 132 4.01 -19.42 4.16
C ASN A 132 4.92 -20.27 5.06
N PHE A 133 5.96 -19.67 5.64
CA PHE A 133 6.92 -20.38 6.49
C PHE A 133 6.24 -20.95 7.73
N ILE A 134 5.41 -20.16 8.41
CA ILE A 134 4.67 -20.63 9.60
C ILE A 134 3.75 -21.79 9.24
N VAL A 135 2.97 -21.67 8.18
CA VAL A 135 2.02 -22.71 7.76
C VAL A 135 2.74 -23.98 7.31
N GLN A 136 3.86 -23.85 6.57
CA GLN A 136 4.65 -24.98 6.15
C GLN A 136 5.28 -25.70 7.34
N ALA A 137 5.85 -24.97 8.29
CA ALA A 137 6.43 -25.52 9.51
C ALA A 137 5.38 -26.25 10.36
N LEU A 138 4.23 -25.64 10.61
CA LEU A 138 3.14 -26.24 11.38
C LEU A 138 2.55 -27.51 10.72
N LYS A 139 2.62 -27.60 9.40
CA LYS A 139 2.18 -28.77 8.62
C LYS A 139 3.29 -29.79 8.36
N ASN A 140 4.46 -29.66 8.99
CA ASN A 140 5.63 -30.50 8.73
C ASN A 140 6.00 -30.59 7.23
N LYS A 141 5.79 -29.51 6.47
CA LYS A 141 6.18 -29.40 5.06
C LYS A 141 7.54 -28.75 4.94
N LYS A 142 8.26 -29.07 3.87
CA LYS A 142 9.51 -28.38 3.56
C LYS A 142 9.25 -26.88 3.35
N ILE A 143 10.10 -26.06 3.94
CA ILE A 143 10.08 -24.60 3.72
C ILE A 143 10.52 -24.32 2.29
N THR A 144 9.72 -23.54 1.55
CA THR A 144 10.02 -23.17 0.18
C THR A 144 10.75 -21.82 0.15
N LEU A 145 12.01 -21.83 -0.29
CA LEU A 145 12.76 -20.62 -0.58
C LEU A 145 12.65 -20.30 -2.08
N TYR A 146 12.43 -19.02 -2.39
CA TYR A 146 12.45 -18.52 -3.76
C TYR A 146 13.80 -17.84 -4.03
N GLY A 147 14.41 -18.10 -5.19
CA GLY A 147 15.74 -17.62 -5.52
C GLY A 147 16.82 -18.32 -4.69
N ASP A 148 17.87 -17.58 -4.37
CA ASP A 148 19.05 -18.05 -3.61
C ASP A 148 18.88 -17.94 -2.08
N GLY A 149 17.85 -17.25 -1.60
CA GLY A 149 17.57 -17.05 -0.19
C GLY A 149 18.30 -15.84 0.43
N GLU A 150 19.05 -15.07 -0.34
CA GLU A 150 19.83 -13.91 0.13
C GLU A 150 18.99 -12.61 0.19
N GLN A 151 17.70 -12.68 -0.20
CA GLN A 151 16.83 -11.50 -0.20
C GLN A 151 16.58 -11.00 1.23
N THR A 152 16.88 -9.73 1.45
CA THR A 152 16.56 -9.01 2.69
C THR A 152 15.17 -8.41 2.63
N ARG A 153 14.49 -8.32 3.79
CA ARG A 153 13.19 -7.69 3.94
C ARG A 153 13.10 -7.00 5.28
N SER A 154 12.45 -5.83 5.29
CA SER A 154 12.03 -5.17 6.53
C SER A 154 10.65 -5.66 6.90
N PHE A 155 10.47 -6.06 8.16
CA PHE A 155 9.21 -6.56 8.69
C PHE A 155 8.69 -5.64 9.80
N CYS A 156 7.39 -5.33 9.74
CA CYS A 156 6.70 -4.57 10.76
C CYS A 156 5.56 -5.41 11.35
N TYR A 157 5.45 -5.46 12.68
CA TYR A 157 4.32 -6.10 13.33
C TYR A 157 3.06 -5.25 13.18
N VAL A 158 1.91 -5.90 12.98
CA VAL A 158 0.67 -5.20 12.61
C VAL A 158 0.24 -4.13 13.62
N ASP A 159 0.42 -4.35 14.92
CA ASP A 159 0.03 -3.36 15.94
C ASP A 159 0.93 -2.11 15.88
N ASP A 160 2.22 -2.28 15.59
CA ASP A 160 3.14 -1.17 15.39
C ASP A 160 2.78 -0.38 14.13
N LEU A 161 2.44 -1.09 13.03
CA LEU A 161 1.93 -0.46 11.81
C LEU A 161 0.68 0.37 12.09
N ILE A 162 -0.32 -0.20 12.78
CA ILE A 162 -1.57 0.49 13.11
C ILE A 162 -1.31 1.71 13.99
N ARG A 163 -0.44 1.58 14.98
CA ARG A 163 -0.02 2.71 15.82
C ARG A 163 0.63 3.82 14.99
N GLY A 164 1.58 3.47 14.12
CA GLY A 164 2.23 4.40 13.20
C GLY A 164 1.24 5.09 12.27
N MET A 165 0.29 4.33 11.73
CA MET A 165 -0.77 4.83 10.87
C MET A 165 -1.66 5.87 11.58
N ILE A 166 -2.07 5.59 12.82
CA ILE A 166 -2.86 6.53 13.65
C ILE A 166 -2.05 7.80 13.92
N LEU A 167 -0.80 7.66 14.34
CA LEU A 167 0.08 8.81 14.61
C LEU A 167 0.29 9.67 13.36
N LEU A 168 0.48 9.06 12.20
CA LEU A 168 0.62 9.78 10.94
C LEU A 168 -0.68 10.54 10.58
N MET A 169 -1.84 9.92 10.72
CA MET A 169 -3.13 10.57 10.47
C MET A 169 -3.34 11.79 11.36
N GLU A 170 -2.96 11.71 12.63
CA GLU A 170 -3.13 12.83 13.59
C GLU A 170 -2.04 13.91 13.44
N SER A 171 -0.92 13.59 12.81
CA SER A 171 0.19 14.54 12.63
C SER A 171 -0.13 15.60 11.56
N ASN A 172 0.74 16.61 11.48
CA ASN A 172 0.77 17.59 10.39
C ASN A 172 1.80 17.23 9.30
N TYR A 173 2.36 16.02 9.35
CA TYR A 173 3.37 15.58 8.38
C TYR A 173 2.71 15.19 7.07
N GLN A 174 3.04 15.89 5.99
CA GLN A 174 2.36 15.76 4.69
C GLN A 174 3.23 15.17 3.57
N LYS A 175 4.46 14.75 3.90
CA LYS A 175 5.31 14.04 2.94
C LYS A 175 5.06 12.53 3.04
N PRO A 176 5.39 11.74 2.00
CA PRO A 176 5.38 10.29 2.12
C PRO A 176 6.26 9.81 3.28
N MET A 177 5.86 8.72 3.93
CA MET A 177 6.57 8.11 5.06
C MET A 177 6.67 6.60 4.88
N ASN A 178 7.88 6.06 4.99
CA ASN A 178 8.14 4.62 5.03
C ASN A 178 7.85 4.06 6.44
N ILE A 179 7.16 2.94 6.53
CA ILE A 179 6.90 2.19 7.78
C ILE A 179 6.98 0.69 7.53
#